data_d2065a58da9a27ddeed42c9333dca07f
#
_entry.id   d2065a58da9a27ddeed42c9333dca07f
#
_cell.length_a   1.000
_cell.length_b   1.000
_cell.length_c   1.000
_cell.angle_alpha   90.00
_cell.angle_beta   90.00
_cell.angle_gamma   90.00
#
_symmetry.space_group_name_H-M   'P 1'
#
loop_
_entity.id
_entity.type
_entity.pdbx_description
1 polymer ?
#
loop_
_entity_poly.entity_id
_entity_poly.type
_entity_poly.pdbx_seq_one_letter_code
_entity_poly.pdbx_strand_id
1 'polypeptide(L)'
;MIQECMEQKKMFGIPTVIAQKIGELGTLVRIKEISKTYENGEMDIKTEGVTVFRILEMVKTIPDKLYSGAIVNYPENREDMGIRELMNRVVEGIRDLHRMLQVQKEFRKPDDQLVSYDVAHHAGMSVEEEYEMLGLFQEVQRQEYLKRHLAKVLPVIAEMEQLKEKVKLNGHFKNLSSLDLDV
;
A
#
# COMPACT_ATOMS: atom_id res chain seq x y z
N MET A 1 -12.63 -16.11 15.55
CA MET A 1 -12.48 -14.64 15.37
C MET A 1 -13.24 -14.13 14.13
N ILE A 2 -12.86 -14.51 12.91
CA ILE A 2 -13.47 -13.94 11.67
C ILE A 2 -14.98 -14.16 11.62
N GLN A 3 -15.47 -15.38 11.86
CA GLN A 3 -16.92 -15.66 11.92
C GLN A 3 -17.63 -14.80 12.99
N GLU A 4 -17.06 -14.72 14.20
CA GLU A 4 -17.61 -13.88 15.28
C GLU A 4 -17.67 -12.39 14.87
N CYS A 5 -16.61 -11.90 14.19
CA CYS A 5 -16.59 -10.52 13.69
C CYS A 5 -17.66 -10.26 12.64
N MET A 6 -17.90 -11.23 11.74
CA MET A 6 -18.96 -11.13 10.73
C MET A 6 -20.36 -11.13 11.36
N GLU A 7 -20.65 -12.11 12.21
CA GLU A 7 -21.97 -12.28 12.86
C GLU A 7 -22.34 -11.09 13.74
N GLN A 8 -21.36 -10.59 14.50
CA GLN A 8 -21.57 -9.51 15.47
C GLN A 8 -21.23 -8.13 14.92
N LYS A 9 -20.86 -8.02 13.64
CA LYS A 9 -20.40 -6.77 12.99
C LYS A 9 -19.27 -6.09 13.76
N LYS A 10 -18.39 -6.87 14.38
CA LYS A 10 -17.24 -6.38 15.14
C LYS A 10 -16.06 -6.08 14.19
N MET A 11 -15.27 -5.09 14.57
CA MET A 11 -13.99 -4.78 13.94
C MET A 11 -12.87 -5.51 14.66
N PHE A 12 -11.74 -5.70 13.99
CA PHE A 12 -10.52 -6.23 14.58
C PHE A 12 -9.30 -5.45 14.11
N GLY A 13 -8.23 -5.49 14.90
CA GLY A 13 -6.98 -4.80 14.59
C GLY A 13 -6.03 -5.69 13.81
N ILE A 14 -5.39 -5.13 12.78
CA ILE A 14 -4.26 -5.71 12.08
C ILE A 14 -3.03 -4.89 12.45
N PRO A 15 -2.12 -5.42 13.32
CA PRO A 15 -0.86 -4.75 13.61
C PRO A 15 0.08 -4.84 12.42
N THR A 16 0.92 -3.83 12.23
CA THR A 16 1.99 -3.90 11.21
C THR A 16 3.12 -4.77 11.74
N VAL A 17 3.69 -5.61 10.86
CA VAL A 17 4.87 -6.42 11.16
C VAL A 17 6.00 -6.03 10.22
N ILE A 18 7.12 -5.55 10.78
CA ILE A 18 8.32 -5.15 10.05
C ILE A 18 9.50 -5.92 10.62
N ALA A 19 10.30 -6.55 9.74
CA ALA A 19 11.46 -7.35 10.12
C ALA A 19 11.16 -8.33 11.28
N GLN A 20 10.00 -9.02 11.22
CA GLN A 20 9.48 -9.98 12.21
C GLN A 20 9.15 -9.38 13.58
N LYS A 21 9.06 -8.07 13.69
CA LYS A 21 8.64 -7.37 14.92
C LYS A 21 7.30 -6.70 14.71
N ILE A 22 6.45 -6.76 15.73
CA ILE A 22 5.18 -6.02 15.74
C ILE A 22 5.50 -4.54 15.96
N GLY A 23 5.05 -3.70 15.04
CA GLY A 23 5.16 -2.25 15.16
C GLY A 23 4.15 -1.68 16.17
N GLU A 24 4.36 -0.44 16.56
CA GLU A 24 3.46 0.26 17.49
C GLU A 24 2.11 0.60 16.85
N LEU A 25 2.07 0.74 15.53
CA LEU A 25 0.86 1.12 14.80
C LEU A 25 0.24 -0.07 14.08
N GLY A 26 -1.06 0.00 13.92
CA GLY A 26 -1.83 -0.93 13.13
C GLY A 26 -3.13 -0.29 12.65
N THR A 27 -3.89 -1.05 11.85
CA THR A 27 -5.16 -0.59 11.28
C THR A 27 -6.31 -1.38 11.85
N LEU A 28 -7.31 -0.68 12.41
CA LEU A 28 -8.60 -1.24 12.73
C LEU A 28 -9.35 -1.47 11.43
N VAL A 29 -9.85 -2.68 11.22
CA VAL A 29 -10.52 -3.06 9.98
C VAL A 29 -11.91 -3.63 10.22
N ARG A 30 -12.75 -3.50 9.22
CA ARG A 30 -14.06 -4.12 9.11
C ARG A 30 -14.02 -5.17 8.00
N ILE A 31 -14.63 -6.33 8.23
CA ILE A 31 -14.82 -7.33 7.17
C ILE A 31 -15.94 -6.86 6.26
N LYS A 32 -15.67 -6.79 4.97
CA LYS A 32 -16.68 -6.51 3.93
C LYS A 32 -17.35 -7.80 3.48
N GLU A 33 -16.54 -8.82 3.19
CA GLU A 33 -17.02 -10.12 2.73
C GLU A 33 -15.99 -11.22 3.02
N ILE A 34 -16.48 -12.45 3.11
CA ILE A 34 -15.66 -13.67 3.04
C ILE A 34 -15.72 -14.12 1.58
N SER A 35 -14.61 -13.97 0.85
CA SER A 35 -14.55 -14.27 -0.58
C SER A 35 -14.45 -15.77 -0.85
N LYS A 36 -13.84 -16.51 0.09
CA LYS A 36 -13.67 -17.96 -0.02
C LYS A 36 -13.48 -18.59 1.35
N THR A 37 -14.04 -19.77 1.53
CA THR A 37 -13.79 -20.64 2.69
C THR A 37 -13.22 -21.96 2.17
N TYR A 38 -12.13 -22.43 2.77
CA TYR A 38 -11.44 -23.66 2.42
C TYR A 38 -11.86 -24.81 3.34
N GLU A 39 -11.67 -26.06 2.89
CA GLU A 39 -12.04 -27.26 3.65
C GLU A 39 -11.29 -27.38 4.99
N ASN A 40 -10.07 -26.86 5.07
CA ASN A 40 -9.26 -26.80 6.30
C ASN A 40 -9.70 -25.70 7.28
N GLY A 41 -10.74 -24.92 6.94
CA GLY A 41 -11.26 -23.81 7.77
C GLY A 41 -10.58 -22.47 7.54
N GLU A 42 -9.60 -22.36 6.65
CA GLU A 42 -9.02 -21.09 6.23
C GLU A 42 -10.04 -20.28 5.42
N MET A 43 -9.88 -18.95 5.43
CA MET A 43 -10.79 -18.01 4.77
C MET A 43 -10.03 -16.89 4.09
N ASP A 44 -10.41 -16.60 2.84
CA ASP A 44 -10.04 -15.36 2.17
C ASP A 44 -11.10 -14.29 2.50
N ILE A 45 -10.67 -13.18 3.05
CA ILE A 45 -11.56 -12.09 3.45
C ILE A 45 -11.18 -10.79 2.74
N LYS A 46 -12.17 -9.96 2.40
CA LYS A 46 -11.95 -8.57 2.03
C LYS A 46 -12.26 -7.68 3.22
N THR A 47 -11.31 -6.82 3.55
CA THR A 47 -11.43 -5.87 4.65
C THR A 47 -11.41 -4.43 4.16
N GLU A 48 -11.91 -3.54 4.99
CA GLU A 48 -11.83 -2.09 4.81
C GLU A 48 -11.18 -1.49 6.04
N GLY A 49 -10.15 -0.65 5.85
CA GLY A 49 -9.56 0.15 6.91
C GLY A 49 -10.57 1.15 7.48
N VAL A 50 -10.59 1.29 8.80
CA VAL A 50 -11.50 2.21 9.50
C VAL A 50 -10.72 3.34 10.14
N THR A 51 -9.66 3.02 10.88
CA THR A 51 -8.78 4.00 11.52
C THR A 51 -7.46 3.36 11.94
N VAL A 52 -6.47 4.20 12.22
CA VAL A 52 -5.19 3.78 12.78
C VAL A 52 -5.31 3.65 14.29
N PHE A 53 -4.67 2.64 14.87
CA PHE A 53 -4.50 2.51 16.30
C PHE A 53 -3.02 2.44 16.68
N ARG A 54 -2.71 2.81 17.93
CA ARG A 54 -1.40 2.60 18.54
C ARG A 54 -1.50 1.57 19.65
N ILE A 55 -0.64 0.57 19.61
CA ILE A 55 -0.53 -0.46 20.64
C ILE A 55 0.17 0.14 21.86
N LEU A 56 -0.47 0.02 23.00
CA LEU A 56 0.09 0.38 24.30
C LEU A 56 0.66 -0.85 25.01
N GLU A 57 -0.05 -1.98 24.89
CA GLU A 57 0.33 -3.24 25.53
C GLU A 57 -0.20 -4.44 24.72
N MET A 58 0.60 -5.48 24.57
CA MET A 58 0.16 -6.74 23.97
C MET A 58 -0.40 -7.68 25.05
N VAL A 59 -1.61 -8.16 24.83
CA VAL A 59 -2.29 -9.13 25.70
C VAL A 59 -2.17 -10.51 25.05
N LYS A 60 -1.24 -11.33 25.56
CA LYS A 60 -0.92 -12.64 24.96
C LYS A 60 -2.09 -13.62 25.02
N THR A 61 -2.90 -13.56 26.08
CA THR A 61 -3.98 -14.53 26.32
C THR A 61 -5.27 -13.78 26.68
N ILE A 62 -6.32 -14.02 25.91
CA ILE A 62 -7.68 -13.57 26.20
C ILE A 62 -8.48 -14.80 26.65
N PRO A 63 -9.21 -14.77 27.78
CA PRO A 63 -10.02 -15.89 28.20
C PRO A 63 -10.96 -16.36 27.09
N ASP A 64 -11.04 -17.69 26.90
CA ASP A 64 -11.88 -18.35 25.90
C ASP A 64 -11.63 -17.95 24.42
N LYS A 65 -10.46 -17.36 24.11
CA LYS A 65 -10.07 -17.00 22.74
C LYS A 65 -8.75 -17.65 22.35
N LEU A 66 -8.66 -18.09 21.09
CA LEU A 66 -7.45 -18.68 20.48
C LEU A 66 -6.53 -17.62 19.83
N TYR A 67 -6.79 -16.35 20.05
CA TYR A 67 -6.02 -15.24 19.52
C TYR A 67 -5.63 -14.25 20.61
N SER A 68 -4.52 -13.57 20.38
CA SER A 68 -4.02 -12.51 21.27
C SER A 68 -4.78 -11.21 21.03
N GLY A 69 -4.70 -10.30 21.98
CA GLY A 69 -5.25 -8.95 21.88
C GLY A 69 -4.20 -7.88 22.16
N ALA A 70 -4.63 -6.64 22.16
CA ALA A 70 -3.82 -5.51 22.55
C ALA A 70 -4.68 -4.44 23.24
N ILE A 71 -4.09 -3.74 24.21
CA ILE A 71 -4.61 -2.47 24.69
C ILE A 71 -4.11 -1.41 23.73
N VAL A 72 -5.03 -0.63 23.17
CA VAL A 72 -4.72 0.35 22.14
C VAL A 72 -5.32 1.71 22.46
N ASN A 73 -4.72 2.76 21.91
CA ASN A 73 -5.38 4.04 21.78
C ASN A 73 -5.60 4.37 20.30
N TYR A 74 -6.49 5.31 20.02
CA TYR A 74 -6.80 5.78 18.68
C TYR A 74 -6.32 7.22 18.57
N PRO A 75 -5.16 7.49 17.92
CA PRO A 75 -4.73 8.85 17.63
C PRO A 75 -5.72 9.54 16.70
N GLU A 76 -5.84 10.85 16.83
CA GLU A 76 -6.70 11.65 15.94
C GLU A 76 -6.12 11.62 14.52
N ASN A 77 -6.73 10.85 13.64
CA ASN A 77 -6.32 10.70 12.24
C ASN A 77 -7.27 11.51 11.35
N ARG A 78 -6.77 12.63 10.82
CA ARG A 78 -7.55 13.58 10.01
C ARG A 78 -7.35 13.33 8.53
N GLU A 79 -8.44 13.10 7.83
CA GLU A 79 -8.48 12.92 6.36
C GLU A 79 -9.09 14.13 5.64
N ASP A 80 -9.70 15.05 6.37
CA ASP A 80 -10.48 16.19 5.89
C ASP A 80 -9.66 17.44 5.56
N MET A 81 -8.41 17.51 6.01
CA MET A 81 -7.54 18.70 5.92
C MET A 81 -6.52 18.61 4.77
N GLY A 82 -6.86 17.93 3.68
CA GLY A 82 -6.01 17.82 2.51
C GLY A 82 -5.99 19.06 1.62
N ILE A 83 -4.90 19.23 0.86
CA ILE A 83 -4.76 20.28 -0.16
C ILE A 83 -5.01 19.67 -1.53
N ARG A 84 -6.04 20.16 -2.25
CA ARG A 84 -6.47 19.59 -3.54
C ARG A 84 -5.36 19.64 -4.60
N GLU A 85 -4.67 20.76 -4.73
CA GLU A 85 -3.59 20.92 -5.69
C GLU A 85 -2.42 19.97 -5.41
N LEU A 86 -2.15 19.69 -4.14
CA LEU A 86 -1.13 18.75 -3.73
C LEU A 86 -1.54 17.31 -4.07
N MET A 87 -2.80 16.96 -3.80
CA MET A 87 -3.35 15.65 -4.15
C MET A 87 -3.34 15.40 -5.66
N ASN A 88 -3.70 16.40 -6.46
CA ASN A 88 -3.64 16.30 -7.92
C ASN A 88 -2.22 15.97 -8.41
N ARG A 89 -1.19 16.61 -7.85
CA ARG A 89 0.22 16.30 -8.18
C ARG A 89 0.61 14.88 -7.78
N VAL A 90 0.12 14.37 -6.65
CA VAL A 90 0.35 12.99 -6.22
C VAL A 90 -0.29 12.02 -7.21
N VAL A 91 -1.54 12.26 -7.58
CA VAL A 91 -2.29 11.42 -8.55
C VAL A 91 -1.59 11.41 -9.91
N GLU A 92 -1.17 12.58 -10.42
CA GLU A 92 -0.40 12.67 -11.67
C GLU A 92 0.92 11.88 -11.59
N GLY A 93 1.67 12.05 -10.50
CA GLY A 93 2.92 11.31 -10.30
C GLY A 93 2.73 9.79 -10.25
N ILE A 94 1.66 9.30 -9.62
CA ILE A 94 1.33 7.87 -9.62
C ILE A 94 0.94 7.40 -11.03
N ARG A 95 0.19 8.19 -11.79
CA ARG A 95 -0.14 7.86 -13.19
C ARG A 95 1.09 7.82 -14.08
N ASP A 96 2.05 8.71 -13.87
CA ASP A 96 3.33 8.68 -14.58
C ASP A 96 4.12 7.41 -14.22
N LEU A 97 4.18 7.05 -12.94
CA LEU A 97 4.80 5.79 -12.49
C LEU A 97 4.15 4.58 -13.16
N HIS A 98 2.81 4.51 -13.17
CA HIS A 98 2.08 3.43 -13.83
C HIS A 98 2.36 3.36 -15.33
N ARG A 99 2.43 4.51 -16.00
CA ARG A 99 2.75 4.60 -17.41
C ARG A 99 4.16 4.08 -17.71
N MET A 100 5.16 4.49 -16.94
CA MET A 100 6.54 4.01 -17.07
C MET A 100 6.65 2.50 -16.84
N LEU A 101 5.95 1.98 -15.85
CA LEU A 101 5.94 0.54 -15.53
C LEU A 101 4.98 -0.29 -16.40
N GLN A 102 4.26 0.34 -17.34
CA GLN A 102 3.24 -0.29 -18.20
C GLN A 102 2.15 -1.01 -17.40
N VAL A 103 1.79 -0.49 -16.23
CA VAL A 103 0.76 -1.02 -15.34
C VAL A 103 -0.55 -0.30 -15.61
N GLN A 104 -1.61 -1.08 -15.92
CA GLN A 104 -2.97 -0.54 -16.07
C GLN A 104 -3.73 -0.74 -14.76
N LYS A 105 -3.77 0.31 -13.95
CA LYS A 105 -4.57 0.35 -12.72
C LYS A 105 -5.32 1.67 -12.64
N GLU A 106 -6.59 1.58 -12.27
CA GLU A 106 -7.46 2.73 -12.04
C GLU A 106 -7.74 2.89 -10.55
N PHE A 107 -7.99 4.10 -10.12
CA PHE A 107 -8.46 4.38 -8.78
C PHE A 107 -9.93 4.02 -8.63
N ARG A 108 -10.33 3.59 -7.44
CA ARG A 108 -11.71 3.15 -7.17
C ARG A 108 -12.70 4.31 -7.01
N LYS A 109 -12.18 5.52 -6.79
CA LYS A 109 -12.96 6.74 -6.59
C LYS A 109 -12.62 7.77 -7.67
N PRO A 110 -13.52 8.71 -7.97
CA PRO A 110 -13.20 9.88 -8.79
C PRO A 110 -12.06 10.70 -8.18
N ASP A 111 -11.28 11.37 -9.02
CA ASP A 111 -10.08 12.13 -8.60
C ASP A 111 -10.37 13.18 -7.53
N ASP A 112 -11.53 13.80 -7.58
CA ASP A 112 -11.98 14.83 -6.63
C ASP A 112 -12.32 14.29 -5.24
N GLN A 113 -12.46 12.98 -5.10
CA GLN A 113 -12.76 12.28 -3.85
C GLN A 113 -11.58 11.48 -3.30
N LEU A 114 -10.45 11.46 -4.03
CA LEU A 114 -9.27 10.73 -3.59
C LEU A 114 -8.60 11.42 -2.41
N VAL A 115 -8.20 10.60 -1.43
CA VAL A 115 -7.33 10.96 -0.33
C VAL A 115 -6.06 10.11 -0.36
N SER A 116 -5.06 10.46 0.41
CA SER A 116 -3.75 9.79 0.40
C SER A 116 -3.84 8.27 0.60
N TYR A 117 -4.71 7.79 1.50
CA TYR A 117 -4.89 6.36 1.74
C TYR A 117 -5.49 5.59 0.55
N ASP A 118 -6.27 6.25 -0.30
CA ASP A 118 -6.83 5.60 -1.49
C ASP A 118 -5.76 5.28 -2.55
N VAL A 119 -4.66 6.03 -2.55
CA VAL A 119 -3.64 5.98 -3.60
C VAL A 119 -2.26 5.49 -3.13
N ALA A 120 -2.01 5.44 -1.83
CA ALA A 120 -0.70 5.13 -1.26
C ALA A 120 -0.08 3.84 -1.80
N HIS A 121 -0.85 2.74 -1.86
CA HIS A 121 -0.39 1.44 -2.35
C HIS A 121 -0.10 1.40 -3.85
N HIS A 122 -0.41 2.47 -4.58
CA HIS A 122 -0.07 2.64 -5.99
C HIS A 122 1.25 3.38 -6.20
N ALA A 123 1.82 3.97 -5.14
CA ALA A 123 3.01 4.80 -5.22
C ALA A 123 4.33 3.99 -5.27
N GLY A 124 4.27 2.66 -5.09
CA GLY A 124 5.45 1.79 -5.11
C GLY A 124 6.35 1.94 -3.88
N MET A 125 5.77 2.26 -2.74
CA MET A 125 6.47 2.35 -1.45
C MET A 125 6.85 0.97 -0.92
N SER A 126 7.93 0.91 -0.13
CA SER A 126 8.27 -0.25 0.68
C SER A 126 7.32 -0.37 1.88
N VAL A 127 7.30 -1.53 2.54
CA VAL A 127 6.49 -1.74 3.76
C VAL A 127 6.88 -0.77 4.87
N GLU A 128 8.18 -0.44 4.97
CA GLU A 128 8.71 0.53 5.93
C GLU A 128 8.19 1.95 5.62
N GLU A 129 8.20 2.35 4.35
CA GLU A 129 7.67 3.65 3.92
C GLU A 129 6.14 3.75 4.11
N GLU A 130 5.41 2.67 3.82
CA GLU A 130 3.97 2.61 4.12
C GLU A 130 3.70 2.73 5.63
N TYR A 131 4.55 2.11 6.46
CA TYR A 131 4.45 2.23 7.91
C TYR A 131 4.78 3.64 8.42
N GLU A 132 5.81 4.29 7.86
CA GLU A 132 6.10 5.70 8.16
C GLU A 132 4.91 6.58 7.83
N MET A 133 4.31 6.37 6.64
CA MET A 133 3.12 7.10 6.23
C MET A 133 1.92 6.84 7.14
N LEU A 134 1.74 5.61 7.65
CA LEU A 134 0.69 5.26 8.61
C LEU A 134 0.82 6.09 9.90
N GLY A 135 2.03 6.50 10.28
CA GLY A 135 2.32 7.36 11.41
C GLY A 135 2.03 8.85 11.20
N LEU A 136 1.63 9.25 10.01
CA LEU A 136 1.28 10.63 9.68
C LEU A 136 -0.24 10.84 9.82
N PHE A 137 -0.67 11.48 10.89
CA PHE A 137 -2.09 11.59 11.24
C PHE A 137 -2.83 12.76 10.57
N GLN A 138 -2.18 13.53 9.71
CA GLN A 138 -2.80 14.62 8.97
C GLN A 138 -2.69 14.37 7.46
N GLU A 139 -3.79 14.57 6.74
CA GLU A 139 -3.85 14.33 5.29
C GLU A 139 -2.78 15.11 4.52
N VAL A 140 -2.55 16.37 4.86
CA VAL A 140 -1.52 17.20 4.20
C VAL A 140 -0.11 16.63 4.39
N GLN A 141 0.20 16.02 5.55
CA GLN A 141 1.50 15.41 5.81
C GLN A 141 1.68 14.15 4.92
N ARG A 142 0.65 13.33 4.77
CA ARG A 142 0.66 12.16 3.90
C ARG A 142 0.79 12.53 2.43
N GLN A 143 0.08 13.57 1.99
CA GLN A 143 0.20 14.10 0.63
C GLN A 143 1.62 14.60 0.33
N GLU A 144 2.23 15.36 1.25
CA GLU A 144 3.62 15.80 1.12
C GLU A 144 4.61 14.64 1.13
N TYR A 145 4.35 13.62 1.94
CA TYR A 145 5.17 12.39 1.97
C TYR A 145 5.13 11.68 0.62
N LEU A 146 3.94 11.43 0.08
CA LEU A 146 3.75 10.80 -1.22
C LEU A 146 4.40 11.61 -2.35
N LYS A 147 4.23 12.92 -2.37
CA LYS A 147 4.87 13.80 -3.36
C LYS A 147 6.39 13.68 -3.32
N ARG A 148 7.00 13.70 -2.13
CA ARG A 148 8.46 13.55 -1.97
C ARG A 148 8.94 12.16 -2.38
N HIS A 149 8.18 11.12 -2.05
CA HIS A 149 8.48 9.76 -2.48
C HIS A 149 8.49 9.66 -4.01
N LEU A 150 7.44 10.11 -4.67
CA LEU A 150 7.34 10.10 -6.14
C LEU A 150 8.44 10.93 -6.81
N ALA A 151 8.81 12.08 -6.24
CA ALA A 151 9.91 12.90 -6.74
C ALA A 151 11.28 12.18 -6.70
N LYS A 152 11.45 11.19 -5.81
CA LYS A 152 12.66 10.34 -5.75
C LYS A 152 12.56 9.15 -6.71
N VAL A 153 11.40 8.51 -6.79
CA VAL A 153 11.22 7.25 -7.51
C VAL A 153 11.12 7.46 -9.02
N LEU A 154 10.38 8.47 -9.47
CA LEU A 154 10.14 8.71 -10.90
C LEU A 154 11.43 8.87 -11.74
N PRO A 155 12.44 9.67 -11.33
CA PRO A 155 13.69 9.76 -12.06
C PRO A 155 14.43 8.42 -12.15
N VAL A 156 14.46 7.64 -11.07
CA VAL A 156 15.14 6.34 -11.03
C VAL A 156 14.48 5.36 -12.00
N ILE A 157 13.16 5.30 -12.01
CA ILE A 157 12.41 4.42 -12.93
C ILE A 157 12.64 4.87 -14.40
N ALA A 158 12.63 6.18 -14.65
CA ALA A 158 12.91 6.71 -15.98
C ALA A 158 14.30 6.31 -16.50
N GLU A 159 15.33 6.41 -15.65
CA GLU A 159 16.70 5.97 -15.99
C GLU A 159 16.75 4.45 -16.25
N MET A 160 16.08 3.66 -15.43
CA MET A 160 16.02 2.20 -15.63
C MET A 160 15.36 1.83 -16.95
N GLU A 161 14.25 2.48 -17.33
CA GLU A 161 13.58 2.22 -18.60
C GLU A 161 14.46 2.63 -19.79
N GLN A 162 15.17 3.76 -19.71
CA GLN A 162 16.14 4.15 -20.74
C GLN A 162 17.28 3.12 -20.90
N LEU A 163 17.78 2.57 -19.79
CA LEU A 163 18.79 1.53 -19.82
C LEU A 163 18.27 0.23 -20.45
N LYS A 164 17.05 -0.19 -20.12
CA LYS A 164 16.41 -1.36 -20.74
C LYS A 164 16.29 -1.19 -22.27
N GLU A 165 15.86 -0.02 -22.74
CA GLU A 165 15.76 0.26 -24.17
C GLU A 165 17.14 0.20 -24.85
N LYS A 166 18.19 0.77 -24.26
CA LYS A 166 19.56 0.70 -24.79
C LYS A 166 20.06 -0.76 -24.87
N VAL A 167 19.76 -1.58 -23.85
CA VAL A 167 20.16 -2.99 -23.85
C VAL A 167 19.42 -3.77 -24.94
N LYS A 168 18.12 -3.53 -25.15
CA LYS A 168 17.35 -4.15 -26.24
C LYS A 168 17.93 -3.79 -27.61
N LEU A 169 18.25 -2.52 -27.85
CA LEU A 169 18.84 -2.07 -29.07
C LEU A 169 20.21 -2.72 -29.33
N ASN A 170 21.10 -2.75 -28.33
CA ASN A 170 22.41 -3.39 -28.45
C ASN A 170 22.32 -4.92 -28.63
N GLY A 171 21.32 -5.59 -28.03
CA GLY A 171 21.06 -7.01 -28.23
C GLY A 171 20.61 -7.33 -29.71
N HIS A 172 19.86 -6.45 -30.32
CA HIS A 172 19.46 -6.58 -31.73
C HIS A 172 20.63 -6.42 -32.69
N PHE A 173 21.56 -5.49 -32.43
CA PHE A 173 22.75 -5.30 -33.25
C PHE A 173 23.71 -6.48 -33.20
N LYS A 174 23.86 -7.19 -32.10
CA LYS A 174 24.68 -8.41 -32.01
C LYS A 174 24.12 -9.57 -32.85
N ASN A 175 22.81 -9.66 -32.99
CA ASN A 175 22.18 -10.69 -33.84
C ASN A 175 22.25 -10.39 -35.35
N LEU A 176 22.46 -9.13 -35.76
CA LEU A 176 22.62 -8.74 -37.14
C LEU A 176 24.08 -8.87 -37.65
N SER A 177 25.06 -8.74 -36.75
CA SER A 177 26.48 -8.90 -37.10
C SER A 177 26.94 -10.34 -37.29
N SER A 178 26.11 -11.35 -36.90
CA SER A 178 26.42 -12.76 -37.11
C SER A 178 25.84 -13.35 -38.40
N LEU A 179 25.12 -12.54 -39.20
CA LEU A 179 24.49 -12.99 -40.44
C LEU A 179 25.22 -12.57 -41.76
N ASP A 180 26.32 -11.79 -41.66
CA ASP A 180 27.02 -11.25 -42.83
C ASP A 180 28.48 -11.72 -42.97
N LEU A 181 28.83 -12.91 -42.49
CA LEU A 181 30.18 -13.47 -42.68
C LEU A 181 30.12 -14.89 -43.25
N ASP A 182 29.39 -15.10 -44.35
CA ASP A 182 29.60 -16.23 -45.25
C ASP A 182 29.50 -15.72 -46.69
N VAL A 183 30.67 -15.25 -47.20
CA VAL A 183 31.00 -15.19 -48.63
C VAL A 183 32.42 -15.65 -48.82
#